data_eac8067b9d93a9c965c15b747e376c25
#
_entry.id   eac8067b9d93a9c965c15b747e376c25
#
_cell.length_a   1.000
_cell.length_b   1.000
_cell.length_c   1.000
_cell.angle_alpha   90.00
_cell.angle_beta   90.00
_cell.angle_gamma   90.00
#
_symmetry.space_group_name_H-M   'P 1'
#
loop_
_entity.id
_entity.type
_entity.pdbx_description
1 polymer ?
#
loop_
_entity_poly.entity_id
_entity_poly.type
_entity_poly.pdbx_seq_one_letter_code
_entity_poly.pdbx_strand_id
1 'polypeptide(L)' 'MGKKESVKVGDKIQLIFIDDTWTKLKAGDKGTVFKIDEEQELIWVKWDNGEELALIQGVDKFNVMKK' A
#
# COMPACT_ATOMS: atom_id res chain seq x y z
N MET A 1 15.14 11.08 11.12
CA MET A 1 15.27 10.10 11.06
C MET A 1 14.67 9.39 10.08
N GLY A 2 14.51 9.45 9.10
CA GLY A 2 14.12 8.75 8.00
C GLY A 2 13.39 7.52 8.31
N LYS A 3 12.40 7.63 9.11
CA LYS A 3 11.78 6.51 9.39
C LYS A 3 10.98 6.01 8.33
N LYS A 4 11.10 4.82 7.89
CA LYS A 4 10.24 4.23 6.94
C LYS A 4 9.03 3.80 7.66
N GLU A 5 7.92 3.72 6.97
CA GLU A 5 6.71 3.24 7.56
C GLU A 5 6.89 1.80 7.93
N SER A 6 6.51 1.41 9.11
CA SER A 6 6.65 0.05 9.55
C SER A 6 5.42 -0.74 9.21
N VAL A 7 5.32 -1.17 7.98
CA VAL A 7 4.17 -1.94 7.54
C VAL A 7 4.53 -3.41 7.50
N LYS A 8 3.59 -4.27 7.84
CA LYS A 8 3.81 -5.71 7.85
C LYS A 8 2.70 -6.42 7.14
N VAL A 9 2.96 -7.66 6.76
CA VAL A 9 1.94 -8.49 6.15
C VAL A 9 0.80 -8.64 7.16
N GLY A 10 -0.42 -8.44 6.70
CA GLY A 10 -1.59 -8.46 7.55
C GLY A 10 -2.09 -7.10 7.99
N ASP A 11 -1.28 -6.08 7.80
CA ASP A 11 -1.69 -4.74 8.19
C ASP A 11 -2.72 -4.19 7.21
N LYS A 12 -3.64 -3.41 7.74
CA LYS A 12 -4.63 -2.73 6.93
C LYS A 12 -4.09 -1.35 6.60
N ILE A 13 -4.20 -0.95 5.36
CA ILE A 13 -3.71 0.37 4.97
C ILE A 13 -4.78 1.10 4.19
N GLN A 14 -4.60 2.41 4.10
CA GLN A 14 -5.50 3.27 3.34
C GLN A 14 -4.66 4.07 2.36
N LEU A 15 -5.06 4.07 1.10
CA LEU A 15 -4.32 4.74 0.06
C LEU A 15 -4.49 6.25 0.16
N ILE A 16 -3.40 6.98 0.12
CA ILE A 16 -3.43 8.43 0.13
C ILE A 16 -3.17 8.94 -1.28
N PHE A 17 -2.19 8.37 -1.96
CA PHE A 17 -1.84 8.83 -3.30
C PHE A 17 -1.19 7.68 -4.06
N ILE A 18 -1.56 7.50 -5.31
CA ILE A 18 -0.91 6.49 -6.13
C ILE A 18 -0.61 7.14 -7.47
N ASP A 19 0.62 6.93 -7.94
CA ASP A 19 1.06 7.50 -9.19
C ASP A 19 0.88 6.48 -10.31
N ASP A 20 -0.36 6.14 -10.58
CA ASP A 20 -0.67 5.14 -11.59
C ASP A 20 -2.07 5.43 -12.11
N THR A 21 -2.15 5.94 -13.32
CA THR A 21 -3.43 6.31 -13.89
C THR A 21 -4.18 5.13 -14.48
N TRP A 22 -3.56 3.95 -14.51
CA TRP A 22 -4.21 2.78 -15.09
C TRP A 22 -4.97 1.95 -14.06
N THR A 23 -4.79 2.23 -12.79
CA THR A 23 -5.45 1.47 -11.75
C THR A 23 -6.82 2.06 -11.46
N LYS A 24 -7.71 1.23 -10.92
CA LYS A 24 -9.01 1.72 -10.51
C LYS A 24 -8.97 2.23 -9.08
N LEU A 25 -7.82 2.20 -8.45
CA LEU A 25 -7.70 2.65 -7.07
C LEU A 25 -7.77 4.16 -7.01
N LYS A 26 -8.28 4.66 -5.90
CA LYS A 26 -8.34 6.07 -5.65
C LYS A 26 -7.94 6.36 -4.24
N ALA A 27 -7.61 7.59 -3.96
CA ALA A 27 -7.28 8.00 -2.60
C ALA A 27 -8.46 7.65 -1.71
N GLY A 28 -8.17 7.07 -0.56
CA GLY A 28 -9.20 6.65 0.37
C GLY A 28 -9.50 5.16 0.32
N ASP A 29 -9.09 4.48 -0.75
CA ASP A 29 -9.32 3.04 -0.84
C ASP A 29 -8.49 2.33 0.20
N LYS A 30 -9.01 1.21 0.69
CA LYS A 30 -8.37 0.45 1.75
C LYS A 30 -8.03 -0.94 1.27
N GLY A 31 -7.04 -1.52 1.88
CA GLY A 31 -6.65 -2.88 1.56
C GLY A 31 -5.82 -3.49 2.66
N THR A 32 -5.44 -4.74 2.46
CA THR A 32 -4.65 -5.48 3.44
C THR A 32 -3.38 -5.95 2.79
N VAL A 33 -2.26 -5.72 3.45
CA VAL A 33 -0.96 -6.12 2.93
C VAL A 33 -0.83 -7.64 3.02
N PHE A 34 -0.47 -8.28 1.92
CA PHE A 34 -0.29 -9.73 1.94
C PHE A 34 1.12 -10.15 1.55
N LYS A 35 1.95 -9.23 1.06
CA LYS A 35 3.32 -9.57 0.74
C LYS A 35 4.16 -8.31 0.69
N ILE A 36 5.38 -8.39 1.15
CA ILE A 36 6.30 -7.27 1.09
C ILE A 36 7.58 -7.75 0.42
N ASP A 37 7.98 -7.06 -0.65
CA ASP A 37 9.18 -7.39 -1.39
C ASP A 37 10.19 -6.28 -1.12
N GLU A 38 11.10 -6.52 -0.21
CA GLU A 38 12.03 -5.49 0.20
C GLU A 38 13.07 -5.17 -0.86
N GLU A 39 13.40 -6.11 -1.70
CA GLU A 39 14.38 -5.85 -2.73
C GLU A 39 13.86 -4.88 -3.77
N GLN A 40 12.60 -4.96 -4.11
CA GLN A 40 12.03 -4.07 -5.10
C GLN A 40 11.24 -2.95 -4.45
N GLU A 41 11.21 -2.93 -3.13
CA GLU A 41 10.51 -1.90 -2.39
C GLU A 41 9.02 -1.87 -2.74
N LEU A 42 8.45 -3.05 -2.89
CA LEU A 42 7.03 -3.17 -3.23
C LEU A 42 6.25 -3.69 -2.03
N ILE A 43 5.06 -3.15 -1.86
CA ILE A 43 4.15 -3.61 -0.83
C ILE A 43 2.91 -4.09 -1.53
N TRP A 44 2.71 -5.39 -1.54
CA TRP A 44 1.58 -5.99 -2.24
C TRP A 44 0.35 -5.95 -1.36
N VAL A 45 -0.72 -5.42 -1.90
CA VAL A 45 -1.94 -5.17 -1.15
C VAL A 45 -3.12 -5.80 -1.86
N LYS A 46 -3.97 -6.44 -1.09
CA LYS A 46 -5.23 -6.93 -1.62
C LYS A 46 -6.25 -5.87 -1.24
N TRP A 47 -6.72 -5.15 -2.22
CA TRP A 47 -7.58 -4.01 -1.99
C TRP A 47 -9.03 -4.46 -1.81
N ASP A 48 -9.81 -3.67 -1.10
CA ASP A 48 -11.19 -4.02 -0.80
C ASP A 48 -12.05 -4.11 -2.05
N ASN A 49 -11.62 -3.48 -3.13
CA ASN A 49 -12.36 -3.56 -4.40
C ASN A 49 -12.04 -4.85 -5.16
N GLY A 50 -11.21 -5.72 -4.60
CA GLY A 50 -10.89 -6.99 -5.25
C GLY A 50 -9.61 -6.99 -6.05
N GLU A 51 -8.95 -5.86 -6.19
CA GLU A 51 -7.72 -5.82 -6.94
C GLU A 51 -6.53 -6.17 -6.07
N GLU A 52 -5.47 -6.69 -6.68
CA GLU A 52 -4.23 -6.96 -5.98
C GLU A 52 -3.16 -6.15 -6.69
N LEU A 53 -2.76 -5.06 -6.10
CA LEU A 53 -1.76 -4.18 -6.67
C LEU A 53 -0.74 -3.83 -5.64
N ALA A 54 0.50 -3.65 -6.09
CA ALA A 54 1.59 -3.28 -5.19
C ALA A 54 1.75 -1.78 -5.16
N LEU A 55 2.13 -1.28 -4.01
CA LEU A 55 2.52 0.12 -3.85
C LEU A 55 4.04 0.18 -3.83
N ILE A 56 4.60 1.26 -4.36
CA ILE A 56 6.03 1.45 -4.40
C ILE A 56 6.40 2.35 -3.24
N GLN A 57 7.24 1.84 -2.34
CA GLN A 57 7.65 2.61 -1.19
C GLN A 57 8.40 3.86 -1.65
N GLY A 58 8.08 4.97 -1.05
CA GLY A 58 8.74 6.22 -1.38
C GLY A 58 8.11 6.97 -2.55
N VAL A 59 7.22 6.32 -3.30
CA VAL A 59 6.55 6.97 -4.42
C VAL A 59 5.07 7.08 -4.11
N ASP A 60 4.43 5.96 -3.81
CA ASP A 60 3.01 5.96 -3.49
C ASP A 60 2.86 6.22 -1.99
N LYS A 61 1.80 6.88 -1.61
CA LYS A 61 1.60 7.24 -0.22
C LYS A 61 0.39 6.53 0.35
N PHE A 62 0.55 6.06 1.57
CA PHE A 62 -0.52 5.36 2.25
C PHE A 62 -0.35 5.48 3.75
N ASN A 63 -1.42 5.24 4.48
CA ASN A 63 -1.38 5.21 5.93
C ASN A 63 -1.62 3.80 6.41
N VAL A 64 -0.91 3.41 7.46
CA VAL A 64 -1.15 2.12 8.09
C VAL A 64 -2.23 2.32 9.13
N MET A 65 -3.33 1.58 9.01
CA MET A 65 -4.45 1.75 9.91
C MET A 65 -4.31 0.73 11.01
N LYS A 66 -4.02 1.22 12.19
CA LYS A 66 -3.88 0.33 13.31
C LYS A 66 -5.09 0.42 14.18
N LYS A 67 -5.37 -0.66 14.85
CA LYS A 67 -6.51 -0.65 15.74
C LYS A 67 -6.22 -0.06 17.06
#